data_51b1177e2faa6cdb995ff774f7f14a31
#
_entry.id   51b1177e2faa6cdb995ff774f7f14a31
#
_cell.length_a   1.000
_cell.length_b   1.000
_cell.length_c   1.000
_cell.angle_alpha   90.00
_cell.angle_beta   90.00
_cell.angle_gamma   90.00
#
_symmetry.space_group_name_H-M   'P 1'
#
loop_
_entity.id
_entity.type
_entity.pdbx_description
1 polymer ?
#
loop_
_entity_poly.entity_id
_entity_poly.type
_entity_poly.pdbx_seq_one_letter_code
_entity_poly.pdbx_strand_id
1 'polypeptide(L)'
;NGIYDGCAVLLRKLVEILIIECFEKHKIENLIQKPDGTFFYLSDLITEFLKEPKWNIGRNAKKGLPKIKKIGDLSAHNRRYIARKNDLDEIRDELRVVIEELIHLIDYEHWRK
;
A
#
# COMPACT_ATOMS: atom_id res chain seq x y z
N ASN A 1 20.11 -8.62 -5.06
CA ASN A 1 20.49 -7.45 -5.83
C ASN A 1 19.82 -6.21 -5.26
N GLY A 2 20.64 -5.19 -4.96
CA GLY A 2 20.20 -3.95 -4.32
C GLY A 2 19.14 -3.20 -5.13
N ILE A 3 19.12 -3.35 -6.46
CA ILE A 3 18.14 -2.68 -7.32
C ILE A 3 16.73 -3.21 -7.01
N TYR A 4 16.58 -4.53 -6.91
CA TYR A 4 15.25 -5.11 -6.66
C TYR A 4 14.81 -4.87 -5.21
N ASP A 5 15.73 -4.88 -4.26
CA ASP A 5 15.40 -4.53 -2.87
C ASP A 5 14.95 -3.08 -2.77
N GLY A 6 15.64 -2.16 -3.45
CA GLY A 6 15.25 -0.76 -3.49
C GLY A 6 13.89 -0.56 -4.12
N CYS A 7 13.59 -1.29 -5.21
CA CYS A 7 12.27 -1.24 -5.85
C CYS A 7 11.17 -1.72 -4.91
N ALA A 8 11.41 -2.83 -4.19
CA ALA A 8 10.42 -3.36 -3.25
C ALA A 8 10.11 -2.36 -2.14
N VAL A 9 11.14 -1.70 -1.59
CA VAL A 9 10.96 -0.68 -0.55
C VAL A 9 10.20 0.52 -1.08
N LEU A 10 10.52 0.97 -2.30
CA LEU A 10 9.82 2.10 -2.92
C LEU A 10 8.36 1.78 -3.21
N LEU A 11 8.06 0.57 -3.67
CA LEU A 11 6.69 0.14 -3.91
C LEU A 11 5.88 0.10 -2.61
N ARG A 12 6.49 -0.41 -1.55
CA ARG A 12 5.89 -0.38 -0.22
C ARG A 12 5.55 1.05 0.19
N LYS A 13 6.48 1.97 0.00
CA LYS A 13 6.28 3.38 0.34
C LYS A 13 5.18 4.02 -0.50
N LEU A 14 5.11 3.69 -1.78
CA LEU A 14 4.07 4.20 -2.67
C LEU A 14 2.69 3.76 -2.20
N VAL A 15 2.53 2.47 -1.90
CA VAL A 15 1.24 1.95 -1.42
C VAL A 15 0.86 2.62 -0.09
N GLU A 16 1.82 2.80 0.81
CA GLU A 16 1.61 3.49 2.08
C GLU A 16 1.07 4.92 1.86
N ILE A 17 1.73 5.68 0.98
CA ILE A 17 1.31 7.04 0.67
C ILE A 17 -0.10 7.07 0.07
N LEU A 18 -0.39 6.18 -0.85
CA LEU A 18 -1.71 6.15 -1.50
C LEU A 18 -2.81 5.78 -0.52
N ILE A 19 -2.56 4.86 0.41
CA ILE A 19 -3.54 4.53 1.44
C ILE A 19 -3.80 5.75 2.34
N ILE A 20 -2.76 6.43 2.77
CA ILE A 20 -2.88 7.65 3.59
C ILE A 20 -3.70 8.70 2.86
N GLU A 21 -3.42 8.95 1.58
CA GLU A 21 -4.18 9.91 0.78
C GLU A 21 -5.65 9.54 0.66
N CYS A 22 -5.94 8.24 0.56
CA CYS A 22 -7.31 7.73 0.55
C CYS A 22 -8.06 8.15 1.81
N PHE A 23 -7.46 7.90 2.98
CA PHE A 23 -8.06 8.28 4.26
C PHE A 23 -8.21 9.80 4.39
N GLU A 24 -7.21 10.56 3.95
CA GLU A 24 -7.27 12.02 4.00
C GLU A 24 -8.36 12.57 3.07
N LYS A 25 -8.47 12.01 1.87
CA LYS A 25 -9.51 12.42 0.91
C LYS A 25 -10.90 12.22 1.48
N HIS A 26 -11.12 11.14 2.20
CA HIS A 26 -12.42 10.84 2.81
C HIS A 26 -12.58 11.44 4.21
N LYS A 27 -11.59 12.22 4.66
CA LYS A 27 -11.61 12.94 5.95
C LYS A 27 -11.70 12.02 7.16
N ILE A 28 -11.08 10.86 7.06
CA ILE A 28 -11.02 9.87 8.14
C ILE A 28 -9.59 9.47 8.52
N GLU A 29 -8.64 10.36 8.26
CA GLU A 29 -7.23 10.10 8.54
C GLU A 29 -6.93 9.85 10.02
N ASN A 30 -7.79 10.31 10.91
CA ASN A 30 -7.64 10.05 12.34
C ASN A 30 -7.70 8.55 12.68
N LEU A 31 -8.31 7.74 11.82
CA LEU A 31 -8.39 6.30 12.03
C LEU A 31 -7.04 5.59 11.84
N ILE A 32 -6.10 6.24 11.16
CA ILE A 32 -4.78 5.68 10.87
C ILE A 32 -3.66 6.50 11.49
N GLN A 33 -3.98 7.35 12.45
CA GLN A 33 -2.98 8.15 13.17
C GLN A 33 -2.81 7.65 14.59
N LYS A 34 -1.57 7.69 15.06
CA LYS A 34 -1.22 7.43 16.46
C LYS A 34 -1.54 8.68 17.30
N PRO A 35 -1.57 8.54 18.63
CA PRO A 35 -1.83 9.70 19.51
C PRO A 35 -0.89 10.87 19.31
N ASP A 36 0.34 10.63 18.82
CA ASP A 36 1.32 11.67 18.54
C ASP A 36 1.13 12.35 17.19
N GLY A 37 0.13 11.94 16.43
CA GLY A 37 -0.18 12.50 15.11
C GLY A 37 0.53 11.83 13.94
N THR A 38 1.43 10.90 14.19
CA THR A 38 2.10 10.16 13.11
C THR A 38 1.20 9.07 12.57
N PHE A 39 1.40 8.70 11.30
CA PHE A 39 0.61 7.65 10.69
C PHE A 39 1.10 6.25 11.05
N PHE A 40 0.20 5.28 10.96
CA PHE A 40 0.52 3.87 11.19
C PHE A 40 1.53 3.36 10.15
N TYR A 41 2.20 2.26 10.49
CA TYR A 41 3.02 1.54 9.52
C TYR A 41 2.13 0.78 8.53
N LEU A 42 2.73 0.36 7.43
CA LEU A 42 1.98 -0.24 6.32
C LEU A 42 1.08 -1.39 6.74
N SER A 43 1.53 -2.26 7.64
CA SER A 43 0.72 -3.41 8.04
C SER A 43 -0.59 -2.97 8.70
N ASP A 44 -0.53 -1.96 9.57
CA ASP A 44 -1.72 -1.44 10.24
C ASP A 44 -2.56 -0.60 9.28
N LEU A 45 -1.92 0.12 8.37
CA LEU A 45 -2.63 0.86 7.32
C LEU A 45 -3.48 -0.10 6.47
N ILE A 46 -2.91 -1.22 6.06
CA ILE A 46 -3.63 -2.21 5.26
C ILE A 46 -4.80 -2.79 6.06
N THR A 47 -4.57 -3.10 7.32
CA THR A 47 -5.62 -3.64 8.20
C THR A 47 -6.79 -2.68 8.29
N GLU A 48 -6.53 -1.40 8.55
CA GLU A 48 -7.59 -0.40 8.64
C GLU A 48 -8.26 -0.15 7.30
N PHE A 49 -7.48 -0.14 6.21
CA PHE A 49 -8.01 0.04 4.87
C PHE A 49 -9.01 -1.06 4.51
N LEU A 50 -8.69 -2.30 4.83
CA LEU A 50 -9.56 -3.44 4.51
C LEU A 50 -10.83 -3.48 5.36
N LYS A 51 -10.80 -2.87 6.55
CA LYS A 51 -11.97 -2.81 7.45
C LYS A 51 -12.92 -1.66 7.13
N GLU A 52 -12.47 -0.65 6.42
CA GLU A 52 -13.23 0.60 6.26
C GLU A 52 -14.48 0.39 5.39
N PRO A 53 -15.69 0.67 5.91
CA PRO A 53 -16.91 0.47 5.14
C PRO A 53 -17.20 1.55 4.08
N LYS A 54 -16.48 2.67 4.10
CA LYS A 54 -16.72 3.76 3.14
C LYS A 54 -16.38 3.37 1.71
N TRP A 55 -15.51 2.39 1.54
CA TRP A 55 -15.17 1.89 0.21
C TRP A 55 -15.23 0.38 0.17
N ASN A 56 -15.46 -0.12 -1.04
CA ASN A 56 -15.55 -1.54 -1.29
C ASN A 56 -14.55 -1.88 -2.39
N ILE A 57 -13.46 -2.50 -2.01
CA ILE A 57 -12.38 -2.82 -2.96
C ILE A 57 -12.60 -4.19 -3.58
N GLY A 58 -12.06 -4.35 -4.80
CA GLY A 58 -12.16 -5.60 -5.52
C GLY A 58 -11.40 -6.73 -4.86
N ARG A 59 -11.79 -7.96 -5.20
CA ARG A 59 -11.19 -9.18 -4.66
C ARG A 59 -9.67 -9.23 -4.89
N ASN A 60 -9.23 -8.83 -6.09
CA ASN A 60 -7.82 -8.89 -6.44
C ASN A 60 -6.98 -7.91 -5.61
N ALA A 61 -7.51 -6.72 -5.33
CA ALA A 61 -6.83 -5.77 -4.46
C ALA A 61 -6.75 -6.29 -3.02
N LYS A 62 -7.80 -6.92 -2.52
CA LYS A 62 -7.80 -7.53 -1.19
C LYS A 62 -6.73 -8.60 -1.06
N LYS A 63 -6.51 -9.38 -2.11
CA LYS A 63 -5.47 -10.42 -2.12
C LYS A 63 -4.08 -9.84 -2.32
N GLY A 64 -3.97 -8.79 -3.12
CA GLY A 64 -2.69 -8.20 -3.48
C GLY A 64 -2.03 -7.42 -2.37
N LEU A 65 -2.80 -6.71 -1.55
CA LEU A 65 -2.25 -5.88 -0.47
C LEU A 65 -1.37 -6.67 0.51
N PRO A 66 -1.80 -7.83 1.03
CA PRO A 66 -0.94 -8.59 1.93
C PRO A 66 0.34 -9.11 1.27
N LYS A 67 0.28 -9.44 -0.03
CA LYS A 67 1.47 -9.88 -0.77
C LYS A 67 2.49 -8.76 -0.91
N ILE A 68 2.02 -7.56 -1.24
CA ILE A 68 2.87 -6.38 -1.38
C ILE A 68 3.53 -6.05 -0.04
N LYS A 69 2.75 -6.08 1.03
CA LYS A 69 3.25 -5.85 2.38
C LYS A 69 4.34 -6.86 2.75
N LYS A 70 4.12 -8.14 2.46
CA LYS A 70 5.07 -9.20 2.78
C LYS A 70 6.42 -8.97 2.10
N ILE A 71 6.41 -8.68 0.81
CA ILE A 71 7.64 -8.45 0.04
C ILE A 71 8.35 -7.19 0.55
N GLY A 72 7.60 -6.11 0.77
CA GLY A 72 8.18 -4.88 1.28
C GLY A 72 8.76 -5.03 2.68
N ASP A 73 8.07 -5.74 3.57
CA ASP A 73 8.55 -5.98 4.92
C ASP A 73 9.81 -6.84 4.93
N LEU A 74 9.86 -7.88 4.10
CA LEU A 74 11.03 -8.72 3.98
C LEU A 74 12.24 -7.93 3.50
N SER A 75 12.05 -7.08 2.50
CA SER A 75 13.14 -6.27 1.95
C SER A 75 13.60 -5.19 2.94
N ALA A 76 12.69 -4.64 3.73
CA ALA A 76 13.00 -3.55 4.66
C ALA A 76 13.59 -4.04 5.99
N HIS A 77 13.18 -5.22 6.47
CA HIS A 77 13.46 -5.63 7.85
C HIS A 77 14.26 -6.92 7.99
N ASN A 78 14.36 -7.72 6.93
CA ASN A 78 15.08 -9.00 7.00
C ASN A 78 16.43 -8.88 6.31
N ARG A 79 17.51 -8.88 7.09
CA ARG A 79 18.87 -8.72 6.57
C ARG A 79 19.30 -9.85 5.62
N ARG A 80 18.69 -11.03 5.75
CA ARG A 80 19.04 -12.20 4.95
C ARG A 80 18.20 -12.29 3.68
N TYR A 81 17.11 -11.51 3.60
CA TYR A 81 16.25 -11.52 2.44
C TYR A 81 16.80 -10.60 1.37
N ILE A 82 16.90 -11.12 0.16
CA ILE A 82 17.29 -10.34 -1.02
C ILE A 82 16.16 -10.45 -2.02
N ALA A 83 15.49 -9.32 -2.32
CA ALA A 83 14.43 -9.30 -3.32
C ALA A 83 15.01 -9.63 -4.68
N ARG A 84 14.35 -10.51 -5.39
CA ARG A 84 14.74 -10.93 -6.73
C ARG A 84 13.72 -10.46 -7.75
N LYS A 85 14.11 -10.46 -9.01
CA LYS A 85 13.20 -10.11 -10.09
C LYS A 85 11.92 -10.92 -10.05
N ASN A 86 12.02 -12.24 -9.75
CA ASN A 86 10.85 -13.11 -9.66
C ASN A 86 9.87 -12.67 -8.57
N ASP A 87 10.39 -12.20 -7.43
CA ASP A 87 9.53 -11.72 -6.34
C ASP A 87 8.68 -10.54 -6.79
N LEU A 88 9.29 -9.60 -7.51
CA LEU A 88 8.59 -8.43 -8.02
C LEU A 88 7.65 -8.79 -9.16
N ASP A 89 8.05 -9.73 -10.03
CA ASP A 89 7.20 -10.19 -11.13
C ASP A 89 5.94 -10.86 -10.59
N GLU A 90 6.05 -11.60 -9.48
CA GLU A 90 4.90 -12.27 -8.87
C GLU A 90 3.84 -11.28 -8.36
N ILE A 91 4.26 -10.11 -7.89
CA ILE A 91 3.32 -9.12 -7.34
C ILE A 91 2.97 -8.00 -8.32
N ARG A 92 3.56 -8.02 -9.52
CA ARG A 92 3.36 -6.94 -10.49
C ARG A 92 1.90 -6.71 -10.83
N ASP A 93 1.17 -7.78 -11.10
CA ASP A 93 -0.24 -7.68 -11.49
C ASP A 93 -1.10 -7.25 -10.30
N GLU A 94 -0.84 -7.80 -9.12
CA GLU A 94 -1.53 -7.40 -7.90
C GLU A 94 -1.25 -5.94 -7.57
N LEU A 95 -0.01 -5.52 -7.73
CA LEU A 95 0.39 -4.13 -7.47
C LEU A 95 -0.36 -3.18 -8.39
N ARG A 96 -0.44 -3.51 -9.68
CA ARG A 96 -1.17 -2.70 -10.64
C ARG A 96 -2.63 -2.55 -10.25
N VAL A 97 -3.29 -3.65 -9.89
CA VAL A 97 -4.69 -3.64 -9.48
C VAL A 97 -4.88 -2.80 -8.22
N VAL A 98 -3.99 -2.97 -7.23
CA VAL A 98 -4.06 -2.20 -5.99
C VAL A 98 -3.91 -0.70 -6.25
N ILE A 99 -2.92 -0.31 -7.06
CA ILE A 99 -2.68 1.09 -7.37
C ILE A 99 -3.88 1.70 -8.10
N GLU A 100 -4.44 1.00 -9.07
CA GLU A 100 -5.61 1.48 -9.82
C GLU A 100 -6.81 1.67 -8.89
N GLU A 101 -7.05 0.74 -7.98
CA GLU A 101 -8.13 0.84 -7.00
C GLU A 101 -7.93 2.04 -6.07
N LEU A 102 -6.71 2.23 -5.56
CA LEU A 102 -6.41 3.34 -4.66
C LEU A 102 -6.57 4.68 -5.37
N ILE A 103 -6.09 4.81 -6.59
CA ILE A 103 -6.23 6.03 -7.37
C ILE A 103 -7.71 6.33 -7.62
N HIS A 104 -8.49 5.32 -7.92
CA HIS A 104 -9.94 5.47 -8.11
C HIS A 104 -10.62 5.97 -6.83
N LEU A 105 -10.27 5.41 -5.67
CA LEU A 105 -10.85 5.81 -4.40
C LEU A 105 -10.45 7.23 -3.99
N ILE A 106 -9.24 7.65 -4.34
CA ILE A 106 -8.77 9.01 -4.09
C ILE A 106 -9.45 10.01 -5.02
N ASP A 107 -9.85 9.55 -6.21
CA ASP A 107 -10.61 10.36 -7.18
C ASP A 107 -9.84 11.59 -7.67
N TYR A 108 -8.62 11.36 -8.12
CA TYR A 108 -7.75 12.43 -8.60
C TYR A 108 -8.36 13.25 -9.74
N GLU A 109 -9.25 12.67 -10.53
CA GLU A 109 -9.87 13.37 -11.65
C GLU A 109 -10.66 14.60 -11.20
N HIS A 110 -11.32 14.51 -10.05
CA HIS A 110 -12.06 15.62 -9.48
C HIS A 110 -11.15 16.72 -8.96
N TRP A 111 -9.91 16.37 -8.62
CA TRP A 111 -8.95 17.34 -8.12
C TRP A 111 -8.42 18.28 -9.19
N ARG A 112 -8.52 17.86 -10.44
CA ARG A 112 -8.00 18.64 -11.57
C ARG A 112 -8.96 19.69 -12.10
N LYS A 113 -10.14 19.73 -11.55
CA LYS A 113 -11.15 20.73 -11.99
C LYS A 113 -11.11 22.01 -11.19
#